data_9edf30fd896f58d1b7e603f4cb3c90b2
#
_entry.id   9edf30fd896f58d1b7e603f4cb3c90b2
#
_cell.length_a   1.000
_cell.length_b   1.000
_cell.length_c   1.000
_cell.angle_alpha   90.00
_cell.angle_beta   90.00
_cell.angle_gamma   90.00
#
_symmetry.space_group_name_H-M   'P 1'
#
loop_
_entity.id
_entity.type
_entity.pdbx_description
1 polymer ?
#
loop_
_entity_poly.entity_id
_entity_poly.type
_entity_poly.pdbx_seq_one_letter_code
_entity_poly.pdbx_strand_id
1 'polypeptide(L)'
;MKTIRAICVYKTQMFLIVLMLETFALYGQGLNSTWLLGYLSTKGRITFTDTSFNNVTEIRKMPFTDTQGTISDENGNLLMSSNGIFIADATGDTMQNGSGLNPNSFTDDYKQNGLPGSYMNIFIPKPGDTTKYILFHQTGNYFSGSLLSSTEIYYSVVDINYNGGLGKVVSKNNIALNGLFGWGLSACKHANGRDWWVFSISTNADSVFKFLITPDTVYFVGSQYLNLVASIGWAGQPTFSPDGNKFSFSTGYGFPSG
;
A
#
# COMPACT_ATOMS: atom_id res chain seq x y z
N MET A 1 6.27 58.92 -5.78
CA MET A 1 6.35 58.09 -4.55
C MET A 1 5.26 57.00 -4.44
N LYS A 2 4.04 57.20 -4.87
CA LYS A 2 2.97 56.16 -4.82
C LYS A 2 3.21 54.94 -5.73
N THR A 3 3.79 55.11 -6.90
CA THR A 3 4.03 54.05 -7.88
C THR A 3 5.11 53.06 -7.46
N ILE A 4 6.16 53.53 -6.79
CA ILE A 4 7.26 52.69 -6.32
C ILE A 4 6.81 51.76 -5.16
N ARG A 5 5.92 52.24 -4.28
CA ARG A 5 5.34 51.39 -3.20
C ARG A 5 4.45 50.25 -3.73
N ALA A 6 3.68 50.50 -4.78
CA ALA A 6 2.83 49.48 -5.37
C ALA A 6 3.65 48.35 -6.01
N ILE A 7 4.74 48.68 -6.74
CA ILE A 7 5.62 47.67 -7.38
C ILE A 7 6.35 46.82 -6.31
N CYS A 8 6.77 47.43 -5.19
CA CYS A 8 7.42 46.67 -4.13
C CYS A 8 6.48 45.68 -3.43
N VAL A 9 5.23 46.08 -3.19
CA VAL A 9 4.19 45.20 -2.61
C VAL A 9 3.85 44.05 -3.54
N TYR A 10 3.70 44.31 -4.83
CA TYR A 10 3.44 43.25 -5.82
C TYR A 10 4.58 42.24 -5.95
N LYS A 11 5.83 42.67 -5.95
CA LYS A 11 7.00 41.77 -5.98
C LYS A 11 7.08 40.94 -4.68
N THR A 12 6.77 41.50 -3.53
CA THR A 12 6.78 40.77 -2.26
C THR A 12 5.64 39.78 -2.16
N GLN A 13 4.45 40.10 -2.66
CA GLN A 13 3.32 39.17 -2.72
C GLN A 13 3.56 38.04 -3.72
N MET A 14 4.15 38.32 -4.89
CA MET A 14 4.50 37.31 -5.88
C MET A 14 5.59 36.37 -5.37
N PHE A 15 6.58 36.88 -4.63
CA PHE A 15 7.62 36.06 -3.99
C PHE A 15 7.05 35.17 -2.88
N LEU A 16 6.10 35.66 -2.07
CA LEU A 16 5.40 34.86 -1.07
C LEU A 16 4.51 33.78 -1.68
N ILE A 17 3.84 34.05 -2.81
CA ILE A 17 3.04 33.05 -3.54
C ILE A 17 3.93 31.96 -4.15
N VAL A 18 5.07 32.31 -4.71
CA VAL A 18 6.05 31.34 -5.23
C VAL A 18 6.64 30.51 -4.08
N LEU A 19 6.97 31.10 -2.94
CA LEU A 19 7.45 30.37 -1.76
C LEU A 19 6.38 29.41 -1.19
N MET A 20 5.11 29.81 -1.20
CA MET A 20 4.01 28.91 -0.80
C MET A 20 3.79 27.77 -1.79
N LEU A 21 3.98 27.97 -3.09
CA LEU A 21 3.87 26.93 -4.08
C LEU A 21 4.98 25.88 -3.97
N GLU A 22 6.18 26.27 -3.60
CA GLU A 22 7.30 25.33 -3.38
C GLU A 22 7.11 24.45 -2.14
N THR A 23 6.41 24.93 -1.12
CA THR A 23 6.17 24.14 0.11
C THR A 23 5.13 23.03 -0.07
N PHE A 24 4.28 23.08 -1.11
CA PHE A 24 3.31 22.02 -1.39
C PHE A 24 3.84 20.84 -2.20
N ALA A 25 5.03 20.94 -2.78
CA ALA A 25 5.61 19.89 -3.63
C ALA A 25 6.40 18.82 -2.86
N LEU A 26 6.58 18.94 -1.53
CA LEU A 26 7.51 18.10 -0.76
C LEU A 26 6.86 16.97 0.06
N TYR A 27 5.56 16.77 0.03
CA TYR A 27 4.87 15.84 0.96
C TYR A 27 4.57 14.44 0.41
N GLY A 28 5.32 13.90 -0.49
CA GLY A 28 5.01 12.56 -1.03
C GLY A 28 6.19 11.61 -1.19
N GLN A 29 7.41 12.08 -1.16
CA GLN A 29 8.58 11.28 -1.54
C GLN A 29 9.09 10.38 -0.40
N GLY A 30 8.96 10.76 0.87
CA GLY A 30 9.47 10.00 2.00
C GLY A 30 8.83 8.62 2.22
N LEU A 31 7.51 8.51 2.04
CA LEU A 31 6.76 7.30 2.40
C LEU A 31 7.19 6.04 1.64
N ASN A 32 7.74 6.16 0.45
CA ASN A 32 8.20 5.07 -0.40
C ASN A 32 9.72 5.07 -0.62
N SER A 33 10.48 5.79 0.19
CA SER A 33 11.93 5.93 0.02
C SER A 33 12.71 4.67 0.38
N THR A 34 12.14 3.75 1.13
CA THR A 34 12.78 2.47 1.47
C THR A 34 11.97 1.30 0.94
N TRP A 35 12.60 0.46 0.13
CA TRP A 35 12.05 -0.79 -0.37
C TRP A 35 12.80 -1.97 0.23
N LEU A 36 12.08 -2.86 0.89
CA LEU A 36 12.61 -4.15 1.32
C LEU A 36 12.35 -5.15 0.20
N LEU A 37 13.40 -5.80 -0.25
CA LEU A 37 13.37 -6.74 -1.38
C LEU A 37 13.87 -8.11 -0.94
N GLY A 38 13.63 -9.10 -1.79
CA GLY A 38 14.19 -10.42 -1.65
C GLY A 38 13.16 -11.52 -1.72
N TYR A 39 13.65 -12.73 -1.99
CA TYR A 39 12.88 -13.95 -2.03
C TYR A 39 13.46 -14.92 -1.00
N LEU A 40 12.64 -15.40 -0.08
CA LEU A 40 13.02 -16.33 1.00
C LEU A 40 14.28 -15.88 1.76
N SER A 41 15.44 -16.51 1.48
CA SER A 41 16.72 -16.27 2.18
C SER A 41 17.49 -15.07 1.64
N THR A 42 17.29 -14.68 0.38
CA THR A 42 17.98 -13.53 -0.20
C THR A 42 17.22 -12.25 0.17
N LYS A 43 17.85 -11.35 0.90
CA LYS A 43 17.24 -10.15 1.45
C LYS A 43 18.06 -8.93 1.10
N GLY A 44 17.39 -7.89 0.64
CA GLY A 44 18.00 -6.62 0.27
C GLY A 44 17.14 -5.45 0.69
N ARG A 45 17.75 -4.28 0.73
CA ARG A 45 17.10 -3.00 0.95
C ARG A 45 17.59 -2.01 -0.08
N ILE A 46 16.69 -1.30 -0.71
CA ILE A 46 17.00 -0.11 -1.50
C ILE A 46 16.46 1.09 -0.74
N THR A 47 17.30 2.10 -0.56
CA THR A 47 16.90 3.39 -0.01
C THR A 47 17.14 4.46 -1.06
N PHE A 48 16.11 5.19 -1.41
CA PHE A 48 16.15 6.27 -2.40
C PHE A 48 16.36 7.60 -1.71
N THR A 49 17.11 8.46 -2.37
CA THR A 49 17.26 9.89 -2.06
C THR A 49 16.80 10.69 -3.28
N ASP A 50 16.75 12.00 -3.19
CA ASP A 50 16.33 12.86 -4.31
C ASP A 50 17.18 12.66 -5.58
N THR A 51 18.43 12.25 -5.44
CA THR A 51 19.40 12.19 -6.56
C THR A 51 20.08 10.85 -6.72
N SER A 52 19.88 9.90 -5.81
CA SER A 52 20.60 8.63 -5.81
C SER A 52 19.81 7.52 -5.11
N PHE A 53 20.35 6.33 -5.13
CA PHE A 53 19.87 5.23 -4.31
C PHE A 53 21.04 4.46 -3.68
N ASN A 54 20.79 3.83 -2.56
CA ASN A 54 21.70 2.89 -1.92
C ASN A 54 21.06 1.50 -1.88
N ASN A 55 21.83 0.49 -2.25
CA ASN A 55 21.40 -0.90 -2.22
C ASN A 55 22.32 -1.69 -1.31
N VAL A 56 21.74 -2.38 -0.33
CA VAL A 56 22.49 -3.21 0.63
C VAL A 56 21.82 -4.57 0.80
N THR A 57 22.64 -5.59 1.02
CA THR A 57 22.17 -6.88 1.54
C THR A 57 21.92 -6.71 3.03
N GLU A 58 20.79 -7.21 3.52
CA GLU A 58 20.45 -7.10 4.94
C GLU A 58 20.06 -8.45 5.54
N ILE A 59 20.18 -8.53 6.86
CA ILE A 59 19.67 -9.65 7.66
C ILE A 59 18.38 -9.17 8.31
N ARG A 60 17.25 -9.82 8.00
CA ARG A 60 15.96 -9.57 8.67
C ARG A 60 15.22 -10.89 8.88
N LYS A 61 14.34 -10.92 9.88
CA LYS A 61 13.54 -12.12 10.20
C LYS A 61 12.47 -12.39 9.16
N MET A 62 11.82 -11.33 8.66
CA MET A 62 10.72 -11.47 7.70
C MET A 62 11.22 -11.95 6.33
N PRO A 63 10.83 -13.15 5.87
CA PRO A 63 10.99 -13.55 4.49
C PRO A 63 9.86 -12.97 3.63
N PHE A 64 10.10 -12.81 2.35
CA PHE A 64 9.07 -12.59 1.34
C PHE A 64 9.04 -13.79 0.39
N THR A 65 7.84 -14.19 -0.02
CA THR A 65 7.65 -14.99 -1.23
C THR A 65 7.35 -14.02 -2.37
N ASP A 66 6.11 -13.51 -2.48
CA ASP A 66 5.77 -12.49 -3.47
C ASP A 66 5.07 -11.27 -2.83
N THR A 67 4.30 -11.51 -1.75
CA THR A 67 3.67 -10.42 -1.01
C THR A 67 4.70 -9.63 -0.22
N GLN A 68 4.82 -8.36 -0.52
CA GLN A 68 5.68 -7.45 0.22
C GLN A 68 5.06 -6.05 0.27
N GLY A 69 4.95 -5.51 1.47
CA GLY A 69 4.53 -4.14 1.72
C GLY A 69 5.53 -3.45 2.63
N THR A 70 5.86 -2.21 2.30
CA THR A 70 6.79 -1.38 3.07
C THR A 70 6.24 0.02 3.14
N ILE A 71 6.47 0.72 4.24
CA ILE A 71 6.22 2.14 4.36
C ILE A 71 7.29 2.81 5.21
N SER A 72 7.68 4.01 4.81
CA SER A 72 8.66 4.86 5.50
C SER A 72 7.98 6.08 6.11
N ASP A 73 8.70 6.78 6.97
CA ASP A 73 8.30 8.10 7.45
C ASP A 73 8.59 9.20 6.40
N GLU A 74 8.29 10.45 6.73
CA GLU A 74 8.54 11.61 5.86
C GLU A 74 10.03 11.80 5.55
N ASN A 75 10.92 11.29 6.40
CA ASN A 75 12.37 11.36 6.23
C ASN A 75 12.94 10.16 5.46
N GLY A 76 12.10 9.22 5.04
CA GLY A 76 12.49 8.01 4.33
C GLY A 76 12.97 6.87 5.25
N ASN A 77 12.86 7.00 6.57
CA ASN A 77 13.19 5.90 7.47
C ASN A 77 12.10 4.84 7.44
N LEU A 78 12.49 3.57 7.40
CA LEU A 78 11.55 2.47 7.46
C LEU A 78 10.72 2.52 8.74
N LEU A 79 9.39 2.51 8.62
CA LEU A 79 8.49 2.41 9.76
C LEU A 79 8.06 0.97 10.00
N MET A 80 7.61 0.29 8.97
CA MET A 80 7.11 -1.08 9.06
C MET A 80 7.08 -1.79 7.72
N SER A 81 6.93 -3.10 7.78
CA SER A 81 6.77 -3.96 6.61
C SER A 81 5.79 -5.10 6.87
N SER A 82 5.29 -5.73 5.81
CA SER A 82 4.42 -6.91 5.90
C SER A 82 4.64 -7.86 4.73
N ASN A 83 4.61 -9.16 5.02
CA ASN A 83 4.61 -10.24 4.04
C ASN A 83 3.23 -10.92 3.90
N GLY A 84 2.18 -10.28 4.42
CA GLY A 84 0.82 -10.81 4.45
C GLY A 84 0.52 -11.77 5.62
N ILE A 85 1.54 -12.22 6.36
CA ILE A 85 1.39 -13.10 7.53
C ILE A 85 1.44 -12.30 8.83
N PHE A 86 2.35 -11.33 8.89
CA PHE A 86 2.51 -10.44 10.04
C PHE A 86 3.02 -9.06 9.61
N ILE A 87 2.94 -8.11 10.53
CA ILE A 87 3.56 -6.79 10.40
C ILE A 87 4.83 -6.81 11.24
N ALA A 88 5.96 -6.44 10.63
CA ALA A 88 7.22 -6.15 11.33
C ALA A 88 7.37 -4.65 11.54
N ASP A 89 7.95 -4.26 12.66
CA ASP A 89 8.34 -2.89 12.98
C ASP A 89 9.63 -2.47 12.26
N ALA A 90 10.10 -1.26 12.55
CA ALA A 90 11.30 -0.68 11.94
C ALA A 90 12.58 -1.50 12.18
N THR A 91 12.64 -2.32 13.23
CA THR A 91 13.79 -3.20 13.54
C THR A 91 13.73 -4.51 12.76
N GLY A 92 12.59 -4.82 12.12
CA GLY A 92 12.33 -6.08 11.43
C GLY A 92 11.79 -7.19 12.35
N ASP A 93 11.53 -6.89 13.61
CA ASP A 93 10.86 -7.79 14.54
C ASP A 93 9.35 -7.73 14.41
N THR A 94 8.64 -8.78 14.83
CA THR A 94 7.18 -8.77 14.82
C THR A 94 6.67 -7.63 15.70
N MET A 95 5.93 -6.71 15.10
CA MET A 95 5.29 -5.60 15.81
C MET A 95 4.33 -6.11 16.89
N GLN A 96 4.16 -5.36 17.96
CA GLN A 96 3.19 -5.70 19.01
C GLN A 96 1.79 -5.94 18.40
N ASN A 97 1.20 -7.12 18.65
CA ASN A 97 -0.05 -7.61 18.04
C ASN A 97 -0.01 -7.73 16.49
N GLY A 98 1.16 -7.75 15.88
CA GLY A 98 1.35 -7.74 14.42
C GLY A 98 1.19 -9.10 13.73
N SER A 99 1.22 -10.22 14.47
CA SER A 99 1.05 -11.56 13.92
C SER A 99 -0.41 -11.92 13.65
N GLY A 100 -0.66 -12.94 12.79
CA GLY A 100 -1.99 -13.49 12.53
C GLY A 100 -2.85 -12.60 11.61
N LEU A 101 -2.25 -12.04 10.57
CA LEU A 101 -2.99 -11.45 9.47
C LEU A 101 -3.66 -12.54 8.63
N ASN A 102 -4.78 -12.20 7.96
CA ASN A 102 -5.42 -13.04 6.95
C ASN A 102 -5.73 -14.48 7.44
N PRO A 103 -6.55 -14.68 8.48
CA PRO A 103 -6.71 -15.98 9.13
C PRO A 103 -7.51 -16.96 8.26
N ASN A 104 -6.82 -17.87 7.58
CA ASN A 104 -7.41 -19.03 6.88
C ASN A 104 -6.36 -20.12 6.60
N SER A 105 -6.77 -21.27 6.07
CA SER A 105 -5.89 -22.41 5.81
C SER A 105 -4.80 -22.11 4.78
N PHE A 106 -5.09 -21.32 3.76
CA PHE A 106 -4.09 -20.90 2.78
C PHE A 106 -2.97 -20.09 3.44
N THR A 107 -3.31 -19.14 4.30
CA THR A 107 -2.33 -18.34 5.05
C THR A 107 -1.48 -19.23 5.98
N ASP A 108 -2.08 -20.25 6.60
CA ASP A 108 -1.38 -21.19 7.47
C ASP A 108 -0.32 -22.00 6.73
N ASP A 109 -0.56 -22.38 5.47
CA ASP A 109 0.41 -23.10 4.64
C ASP A 109 1.66 -22.25 4.33
N TYR A 110 1.50 -20.92 4.25
CA TYR A 110 2.57 -19.98 3.91
C TYR A 110 3.16 -19.21 5.10
N LYS A 111 2.74 -19.53 6.32
CA LYS A 111 3.14 -18.76 7.53
C LYS A 111 4.65 -18.64 7.77
N GLN A 112 5.45 -19.54 7.22
CA GLN A 112 6.91 -19.51 7.37
C GLN A 112 7.60 -18.62 6.32
N ASN A 113 6.99 -18.42 5.17
CA ASN A 113 7.65 -17.82 4.00
C ASN A 113 7.06 -16.50 3.53
N GLY A 114 5.85 -16.14 3.99
CA GLY A 114 5.06 -15.05 3.44
C GLY A 114 4.14 -15.51 2.32
N LEU A 115 3.09 -14.74 2.03
CA LEU A 115 2.09 -15.10 1.02
C LEU A 115 2.68 -15.06 -0.40
N PRO A 116 2.30 -16.02 -1.27
CA PRO A 116 2.84 -16.15 -2.62
C PRO A 116 2.10 -15.32 -3.67
N GLY A 117 1.20 -14.46 -3.28
CA GLY A 117 0.45 -13.61 -4.22
C GLY A 117 1.08 -12.21 -4.32
N SER A 118 1.15 -11.69 -5.55
CA SER A 118 1.72 -10.37 -5.78
C SER A 118 0.78 -9.27 -5.31
N TYR A 119 1.33 -8.23 -4.69
CA TYR A 119 0.62 -7.01 -4.28
C TYR A 119 -0.61 -7.24 -3.39
N MET A 120 -0.59 -8.29 -2.55
CA MET A 120 -1.71 -8.64 -1.68
C MET A 120 -1.80 -7.75 -0.43
N ASN A 121 -0.90 -6.80 -0.25
CA ASN A 121 -0.98 -5.81 0.83
C ASN A 121 -0.46 -4.44 0.40
N ILE A 122 -0.97 -3.38 1.05
CA ILE A 122 -0.52 -2.01 0.85
C ILE A 122 -0.73 -1.20 2.13
N PHE A 123 0.31 -0.48 2.55
CA PHE A 123 0.22 0.47 3.65
C PHE A 123 -0.21 1.85 3.17
N ILE A 124 -1.04 2.52 3.96
CA ILE A 124 -1.56 3.86 3.70
C ILE A 124 -1.52 4.65 5.00
N PRO A 125 -0.99 5.90 5.01
CA PRO A 125 -1.17 6.79 6.15
C PRO A 125 -2.66 7.02 6.40
N LYS A 126 -3.09 6.94 7.66
CA LYS A 126 -4.49 7.22 8.00
C LYS A 126 -4.79 8.70 7.80
N PRO A 127 -5.80 9.08 7.00
CA PRO A 127 -6.17 10.47 6.83
C PRO A 127 -6.44 11.16 8.17
N GLY A 128 -5.92 12.38 8.34
CA GLY A 128 -6.16 13.19 9.54
C GLY A 128 -5.46 12.71 10.82
N ASP A 129 -4.62 11.68 10.76
CA ASP A 129 -3.89 11.15 11.91
C ASP A 129 -2.46 10.76 11.48
N THR A 130 -1.48 11.55 11.88
CA THR A 130 -0.08 11.37 11.49
C THR A 130 0.62 10.21 12.18
N THR A 131 -0.02 9.60 13.17
CA THR A 131 0.54 8.51 13.97
C THR A 131 -0.02 7.15 13.59
N LYS A 132 -1.08 7.13 12.78
CA LYS A 132 -1.75 5.88 12.39
C LYS A 132 -1.59 5.56 10.92
N TYR A 133 -1.50 4.27 10.67
CA TYR A 133 -1.40 3.68 9.34
C TYR A 133 -2.42 2.58 9.19
N ILE A 134 -2.90 2.41 7.96
CA ILE A 134 -3.82 1.33 7.59
C ILE A 134 -3.07 0.40 6.66
N LEU A 135 -3.05 -0.90 7.00
CA LEU A 135 -2.66 -1.94 6.08
C LEU A 135 -3.93 -2.53 5.47
N PHE A 136 -4.14 -2.32 4.17
CA PHE A 136 -5.06 -3.15 3.40
C PHE A 136 -4.34 -4.44 3.04
N HIS A 137 -5.05 -5.58 3.20
CA HIS A 137 -4.45 -6.88 2.93
C HIS A 137 -5.51 -7.90 2.54
N GLN A 138 -5.06 -8.90 1.81
CA GLN A 138 -5.87 -10.02 1.36
C GLN A 138 -5.01 -11.29 1.36
N THR A 139 -5.64 -12.43 1.20
CA THR A 139 -4.98 -13.74 1.10
C THR A 139 -5.63 -14.56 0.01
N GLY A 140 -4.97 -15.61 -0.44
CA GLY A 140 -5.58 -16.62 -1.28
C GLY A 140 -6.58 -17.47 -0.52
N ASN A 141 -7.39 -18.22 -1.25
CA ASN A 141 -8.26 -19.24 -0.70
C ASN A 141 -8.24 -20.49 -1.60
N TYR A 142 -8.48 -21.67 -1.01
CA TYR A 142 -8.64 -22.92 -1.75
C TYR A 142 -10.09 -23.12 -2.13
N PHE A 143 -10.32 -23.41 -3.39
CA PHE A 143 -11.64 -23.77 -3.90
C PHE A 143 -11.54 -25.15 -4.58
N SER A 144 -12.24 -26.14 -4.05
CA SER A 144 -12.16 -27.54 -4.58
C SER A 144 -10.73 -28.08 -4.74
N GLY A 145 -9.83 -27.71 -3.80
CA GLY A 145 -8.42 -28.11 -3.83
C GLY A 145 -7.51 -27.31 -4.76
N SER A 146 -8.05 -26.36 -5.49
CA SER A 146 -7.27 -25.46 -6.34
C SER A 146 -7.18 -24.07 -5.73
N LEU A 147 -6.01 -23.44 -5.83
CA LEU A 147 -5.83 -22.04 -5.46
C LEU A 147 -6.57 -21.16 -6.45
N LEU A 148 -7.44 -20.29 -6.00
CA LEU A 148 -8.21 -19.46 -6.92
C LEU A 148 -8.17 -17.97 -6.68
N SER A 149 -8.43 -17.47 -5.50
CA SER A 149 -8.67 -16.04 -5.35
C SER A 149 -8.78 -15.67 -3.89
N SER A 150 -8.81 -14.39 -3.64
CA SER A 150 -9.16 -13.85 -2.34
C SER A 150 -10.68 -13.82 -2.17
N THR A 151 -11.17 -14.21 -1.01
CA THR A 151 -12.60 -14.12 -0.66
C THR A 151 -12.91 -12.96 0.26
N GLU A 152 -11.89 -12.39 0.87
CA GLU A 152 -12.01 -11.22 1.74
C GLU A 152 -10.92 -10.20 1.43
N ILE A 153 -11.28 -8.92 1.51
CA ILE A 153 -10.35 -7.82 1.66
C ILE A 153 -10.45 -7.34 3.10
N TYR A 154 -9.31 -7.34 3.78
CA TYR A 154 -9.17 -6.87 5.15
C TYR A 154 -8.47 -5.53 5.22
N TYR A 155 -8.63 -4.86 6.35
CA TYR A 155 -7.72 -3.82 6.78
C TYR A 155 -7.36 -3.97 8.25
N SER A 156 -6.15 -3.56 8.59
CA SER A 156 -5.63 -3.51 9.96
C SER A 156 -5.11 -2.11 10.24
N VAL A 157 -5.20 -1.66 11.48
CA VAL A 157 -4.76 -0.32 11.89
C VAL A 157 -3.56 -0.43 12.81
N VAL A 158 -2.51 0.29 12.46
CA VAL A 158 -1.27 0.43 13.25
C VAL A 158 -1.22 1.82 13.86
N ASP A 159 -0.78 1.92 15.10
CA ASP A 159 -0.47 3.18 15.78
C ASP A 159 1.01 3.16 16.23
N ILE A 160 1.81 4.06 15.67
CA ILE A 160 3.25 4.13 15.93
C ILE A 160 3.62 4.78 17.25
N ASN A 161 2.67 5.37 17.99
CA ASN A 161 2.93 5.93 19.33
C ASN A 161 3.19 4.88 20.40
N TYR A 162 2.90 3.62 20.13
CA TYR A 162 3.12 2.53 21.09
C TYR A 162 4.56 2.00 21.00
N ASN A 163 4.96 1.31 22.05
CA ASN A 163 6.21 0.54 22.13
C ASN A 163 7.46 1.37 21.79
N GLY A 164 7.52 2.61 22.31
CA GLY A 164 8.66 3.50 22.08
C GLY A 164 8.87 3.94 20.64
N GLY A 165 7.80 4.02 19.84
CA GLY A 165 7.86 4.39 18.42
C GLY A 165 7.90 3.19 17.47
N LEU A 166 8.00 1.95 17.98
CA LEU A 166 7.99 0.73 17.15
C LEU A 166 6.58 0.29 16.76
N GLY A 167 5.58 0.87 17.37
CA GLY A 167 4.18 0.68 17.00
C GLY A 167 3.49 -0.54 17.59
N LYS A 168 2.18 -0.55 17.37
CA LYS A 168 1.26 -1.63 17.75
C LYS A 168 0.13 -1.74 16.74
N VAL A 169 -0.28 -2.95 16.41
CA VAL A 169 -1.53 -3.17 15.69
C VAL A 169 -2.69 -3.04 16.67
N VAL A 170 -3.45 -1.95 16.54
CA VAL A 170 -4.55 -1.58 17.46
C VAL A 170 -5.89 -2.16 17.03
N SER A 171 -6.05 -2.47 15.74
CA SER A 171 -7.20 -3.18 15.18
C SER A 171 -6.72 -4.07 14.04
N LYS A 172 -7.21 -5.30 13.94
CA LYS A 172 -6.66 -6.29 13.01
C LYS A 172 -7.76 -7.09 12.33
N ASN A 173 -7.53 -7.41 11.04
CA ASN A 173 -8.40 -8.25 10.22
C ASN A 173 -9.86 -7.74 10.17
N ASN A 174 -10.06 -6.42 10.11
CA ASN A 174 -11.38 -5.86 9.88
C ASN A 174 -11.77 -6.14 8.43
N ILE A 175 -12.93 -6.73 8.19
CA ILE A 175 -13.41 -7.03 6.85
C ILE A 175 -13.86 -5.72 6.18
N ALA A 176 -13.20 -5.34 5.09
CA ALA A 176 -13.61 -4.24 4.24
C ALA A 176 -14.68 -4.67 3.23
N LEU A 177 -14.54 -5.88 2.69
CA LEU A 177 -15.52 -6.48 1.76
C LEU A 177 -15.33 -7.99 1.67
N ASN A 178 -16.46 -8.72 1.58
CA ASN A 178 -16.49 -10.12 1.17
C ASN A 178 -16.83 -10.21 -0.33
N GLY A 179 -16.15 -11.10 -1.07
CA GLY A 179 -16.37 -11.26 -2.50
C GLY A 179 -15.38 -12.22 -3.14
N LEU A 180 -15.20 -12.10 -4.45
CA LEU A 180 -14.17 -12.84 -5.19
C LEU A 180 -13.23 -11.82 -5.85
N PHE A 181 -12.02 -11.74 -5.32
CA PHE A 181 -11.03 -10.75 -5.72
C PHE A 181 -9.83 -11.41 -6.38
N GLY A 182 -9.35 -10.81 -7.45
CA GLY A 182 -8.01 -11.07 -7.95
C GLY A 182 -6.95 -10.57 -6.97
N TRP A 183 -5.74 -11.05 -7.09
CA TRP A 183 -4.64 -10.56 -6.27
C TRP A 183 -4.18 -9.19 -6.78
N GLY A 184 -3.98 -8.28 -5.87
CA GLY A 184 -3.46 -6.95 -6.14
C GLY A 184 -4.31 -5.84 -5.55
N LEU A 185 -3.64 -4.99 -4.81
CA LEU A 185 -4.17 -3.77 -4.22
C LEU A 185 -3.34 -2.60 -4.72
N SER A 186 -4.01 -1.51 -5.05
CA SER A 186 -3.34 -0.27 -5.43
C SER A 186 -4.03 0.92 -4.78
N ALA A 187 -3.28 1.97 -4.47
CA ALA A 187 -3.81 3.16 -3.82
C ALA A 187 -3.31 4.44 -4.48
N CYS A 188 -4.14 5.48 -4.43
CA CYS A 188 -3.74 6.83 -4.76
C CYS A 188 -4.41 7.85 -3.83
N LYS A 189 -3.86 9.05 -3.77
CA LYS A 189 -4.48 10.17 -3.05
C LYS A 189 -5.81 10.54 -3.71
N HIS A 190 -6.81 10.80 -2.88
CA HIS A 190 -8.05 11.43 -3.33
C HIS A 190 -7.79 12.91 -3.68
N ALA A 191 -8.57 13.46 -4.61
CA ALA A 191 -8.42 14.84 -5.09
C ALA A 191 -8.52 15.92 -3.99
N ASN A 192 -9.09 15.59 -2.81
CA ASN A 192 -9.11 16.51 -1.67
C ASN A 192 -7.75 16.62 -0.93
N GLY A 193 -6.72 15.90 -1.38
CA GLY A 193 -5.36 15.91 -0.82
C GLY A 193 -5.21 15.19 0.54
N ARG A 194 -6.30 14.82 1.20
CA ARG A 194 -6.30 14.20 2.53
C ARG A 194 -6.59 12.70 2.48
N ASP A 195 -7.67 12.30 1.82
CA ASP A 195 -8.19 10.95 1.80
C ASP A 195 -7.45 10.06 0.77
N TRP A 196 -7.74 8.76 0.75
CA TRP A 196 -7.14 7.83 -0.18
C TRP A 196 -8.19 6.97 -0.87
N TRP A 197 -7.93 6.67 -2.13
CA TRP A 197 -8.54 5.57 -2.85
C TRP A 197 -7.72 4.31 -2.70
N VAL A 198 -8.39 3.18 -2.48
CA VAL A 198 -7.82 1.84 -2.67
C VAL A 198 -8.67 1.09 -3.66
N PHE A 199 -8.03 0.48 -4.64
CA PHE A 199 -8.69 -0.33 -5.66
C PHE A 199 -8.22 -1.78 -5.60
N SER A 200 -9.16 -2.68 -5.85
CA SER A 200 -8.94 -4.10 -6.09
C SER A 200 -9.72 -4.52 -7.33
N ILE A 201 -9.38 -5.66 -7.91
CA ILE A 201 -9.96 -6.16 -9.15
C ILE A 201 -10.69 -7.47 -8.85
N SER A 202 -11.79 -7.75 -9.55
CA SER A 202 -12.46 -9.05 -9.47
C SER A 202 -11.58 -10.18 -10.04
N THR A 203 -11.84 -11.41 -9.63
CA THR A 203 -11.16 -12.60 -10.14
C THR A 203 -11.24 -12.72 -11.66
N ASN A 204 -12.33 -12.26 -12.26
CA ASN A 204 -12.54 -12.31 -13.72
C ASN A 204 -12.01 -11.07 -14.47
N ALA A 205 -11.36 -10.12 -13.77
CA ALA A 205 -10.92 -8.85 -14.33
C ALA A 205 -12.02 -7.96 -14.95
N ASP A 206 -13.28 -8.29 -14.70
CA ASP A 206 -14.42 -7.58 -15.27
C ASP A 206 -14.90 -6.40 -14.44
N SER A 207 -14.43 -6.29 -13.21
CA SER A 207 -14.88 -5.28 -12.25
C SER A 207 -13.74 -4.74 -11.39
N VAL A 208 -13.80 -3.44 -11.09
CA VAL A 208 -12.92 -2.78 -10.11
C VAL A 208 -13.73 -2.44 -8.87
N PHE A 209 -13.26 -2.88 -7.71
CA PHE A 209 -13.81 -2.54 -6.40
C PHE A 209 -13.10 -1.31 -5.85
N LYS A 210 -13.86 -0.34 -5.35
CA LYS A 210 -13.36 0.97 -4.93
C LYS A 210 -13.63 1.20 -3.45
N PHE A 211 -12.57 1.49 -2.70
CA PHE A 211 -12.64 1.85 -1.28
C PHE A 211 -12.17 3.28 -1.09
N LEU A 212 -12.88 4.05 -0.29
CA LEU A 212 -12.49 5.38 0.14
C LEU A 212 -12.08 5.33 1.61
N ILE A 213 -10.87 5.79 1.89
CA ILE A 213 -10.33 5.87 3.25
C ILE A 213 -10.37 7.33 3.68
N THR A 214 -11.11 7.59 4.76
CA THR A 214 -11.29 8.91 5.36
C THR A 214 -10.73 8.91 6.79
N PRO A 215 -10.70 10.07 7.49
CA PRO A 215 -10.35 10.10 8.91
C PRO A 215 -11.21 9.18 9.78
N ASP A 216 -12.48 9.03 9.43
CA ASP A 216 -13.46 8.34 10.26
C ASP A 216 -13.46 6.83 10.02
N THR A 217 -13.40 6.39 8.76
CA THR A 217 -13.55 4.97 8.43
C THR A 217 -13.06 4.62 7.01
N VAL A 218 -13.10 3.32 6.73
CA VAL A 218 -12.92 2.72 5.41
C VAL A 218 -14.31 2.46 4.82
N TYR A 219 -14.60 3.07 3.67
CA TYR A 219 -15.86 2.88 2.96
C TYR A 219 -15.68 2.02 1.72
N PHE A 220 -16.52 0.99 1.55
CA PHE A 220 -16.73 0.41 0.23
C PHE A 220 -17.69 1.32 -0.55
N VAL A 221 -17.17 1.97 -1.60
CA VAL A 221 -17.95 2.94 -2.40
C VAL A 221 -18.75 2.25 -3.49
N GLY A 222 -18.31 1.06 -3.91
CA GLY A 222 -18.99 0.28 -4.95
C GLY A 222 -18.00 -0.34 -5.94
N SER A 223 -18.53 -1.05 -6.90
CA SER A 223 -17.76 -1.63 -8.00
C SER A 223 -18.09 -0.93 -9.32
N GLN A 224 -17.14 -0.98 -10.24
CA GLN A 224 -17.30 -0.52 -11.61
C GLN A 224 -17.05 -1.69 -12.55
N TYR A 225 -18.06 -2.03 -13.33
CA TYR A 225 -17.94 -3.04 -14.36
C TYR A 225 -17.17 -2.49 -15.57
N LEU A 226 -16.22 -3.27 -16.07
CA LEU A 226 -15.29 -2.83 -17.13
C LEU A 226 -15.65 -3.39 -18.51
N ASN A 227 -16.63 -4.30 -18.60
CA ASN A 227 -16.99 -5.02 -19.83
C ASN A 227 -15.78 -5.70 -20.52
N LEU A 228 -14.86 -6.21 -19.72
CA LEU A 228 -13.71 -6.97 -20.19
C LEU A 228 -14.02 -8.47 -20.07
N VAL A 229 -13.64 -9.23 -21.09
CA VAL A 229 -13.63 -10.69 -21.05
C VAL A 229 -12.16 -11.11 -20.91
N ALA A 230 -11.72 -11.20 -19.68
CA ALA A 230 -10.38 -11.67 -19.39
C ALA A 230 -10.43 -12.55 -18.13
N SER A 231 -9.66 -13.61 -18.12
CA SER A 231 -9.41 -14.35 -16.89
C SER A 231 -8.16 -13.78 -16.25
N ILE A 232 -8.25 -13.38 -14.98
CA ILE A 232 -7.02 -13.13 -14.23
C ILE A 232 -6.49 -14.50 -13.85
N GLY A 233 -5.60 -15.00 -14.69
CA GLY A 233 -4.56 -15.86 -14.18
C GLY A 233 -3.78 -15.07 -13.11
N TRP A 234 -2.67 -15.50 -12.68
CA TRP A 234 -1.79 -14.82 -11.74
C TRP A 234 -1.69 -13.31 -12.05
N ALA A 235 -2.13 -12.45 -11.13
CA ALA A 235 -2.37 -11.04 -11.39
C ALA A 235 -1.07 -10.26 -11.63
N GLY A 236 -1.10 -9.41 -12.64
CA GLY A 236 -0.13 -8.35 -12.78
C GLY A 236 -0.41 -7.19 -11.82
N GLN A 237 0.57 -6.33 -11.66
CA GLN A 237 0.49 -5.19 -10.76
C GLN A 237 -0.62 -4.20 -11.16
N PRO A 238 -1.63 -3.98 -10.33
CA PRO A 238 -2.53 -2.85 -10.51
C PRO A 238 -1.79 -1.57 -10.09
N THR A 239 -1.95 -0.50 -10.86
CA THR A 239 -1.26 0.77 -10.58
C THR A 239 -2.08 1.97 -11.01
N PHE A 240 -1.93 3.06 -10.27
CA PHE A 240 -2.40 4.38 -10.67
C PHE A 240 -1.30 5.16 -11.37
N SER A 241 -1.69 6.05 -12.30
CA SER A 241 -0.77 7.09 -12.77
C SER A 241 -0.40 8.03 -11.61
N PRO A 242 0.76 8.71 -11.67
CA PRO A 242 1.21 9.61 -10.59
C PRO A 242 0.23 10.71 -10.23
N ASP A 243 -0.59 11.16 -11.19
CA ASP A 243 -1.65 12.15 -11.00
C ASP A 243 -2.99 11.56 -10.50
N GLY A 244 -3.06 10.22 -10.31
CA GLY A 244 -4.26 9.50 -9.87
C GLY A 244 -5.40 9.42 -10.90
N ASN A 245 -5.23 9.94 -12.11
CA ASN A 245 -6.32 10.05 -13.10
C ASN A 245 -6.50 8.80 -13.95
N LYS A 246 -5.54 7.89 -13.95
CA LYS A 246 -5.59 6.64 -14.71
C LYS A 246 -5.27 5.47 -13.80
N PHE A 247 -5.97 4.37 -14.03
CA PHE A 247 -5.74 3.10 -13.36
C PHE A 247 -5.50 2.04 -14.43
N SER A 248 -4.47 1.23 -14.26
CA SER A 248 -4.14 0.12 -15.14
C SER A 248 -3.84 -1.13 -14.35
N PHE A 249 -4.07 -2.27 -14.96
CA PHE A 249 -3.68 -3.58 -14.46
C PHE A 249 -3.40 -4.50 -15.65
N SER A 250 -2.62 -5.53 -15.43
CA SER A 250 -2.42 -6.58 -16.41
C SER A 250 -3.18 -7.85 -15.98
N THR A 251 -3.69 -8.57 -16.96
CA THR A 251 -4.23 -9.91 -16.76
C THR A 251 -3.13 -10.91 -17.09
N GLY A 252 -2.85 -11.87 -16.20
CA GLY A 252 -1.95 -12.98 -16.52
C GLY A 252 -2.57 -13.85 -17.62
N TYR A 253 -1.83 -14.16 -18.66
CA TYR A 253 -2.22 -15.17 -19.63
C TYR A 253 -2.22 -16.55 -18.93
N GLY A 254 -3.39 -17.17 -18.82
CA GLY A 254 -3.41 -18.61 -18.75
C GLY A 254 -2.84 -19.11 -20.08
N PHE A 255 -1.78 -19.90 -20.03
CA PHE A 255 -1.34 -20.59 -21.24
C PHE A 255 -2.54 -21.35 -21.81
N PRO A 256 -2.90 -21.20 -23.08
CA PRO A 256 -3.89 -22.07 -23.67
C PRO A 256 -3.40 -23.50 -23.46
N SER A 257 -4.20 -24.31 -22.76
CA SER A 257 -3.99 -25.71 -22.66
C SER A 257 -4.04 -26.24 -24.12
N GLY A 258 -2.86 -26.53 -24.69
CA GLY A 258 -2.76 -27.20 -25.97
C GLY A 258 -3.25 -28.65 -25.90
#